data_08bdc670a3f872b0054d08cf991a30c5
#
_entry.id   08bdc670a3f872b0054d08cf991a30c5
#
_cell.length_a   1.000
_cell.length_b   1.000
_cell.length_c   1.000
_cell.angle_alpha   90.00
_cell.angle_beta   90.00
_cell.angle_gamma   90.00
#
_symmetry.space_group_name_H-M   'P 1'
#
loop_
_entity.id
_entity.type
_entity.pdbx_description
1 polymer ?
#
loop_
_entity_poly.entity_id
_entity_poly.type
_entity_poly.pdbx_seq_one_letter_code
_entity_poly.pdbx_strand_id
1 'polypeptide(L)'
;IIIKEDYLLIRDYFSAFISSFLVPLKLKKCPNWRGIDISSLVFDEAKDELGSYSLVSSILCYKFFFRFKDQGFKPQLLIDWHENQTIDRALNLGMKQSFPSVKTKGYQGFVVSEYYSSLTPTLYEKQNGLIPDEIFVISKPLIQKRLKYSKDLKVSLAPAFRYTSAINYKKQKTDNKKIVLVALP
;
A
#
# COMPACT_ATOMS: atom_id res chain seq x y z
N ILE A 1 -3.34 -16.75 14.32
CA ILE A 1 -2.36 -16.07 13.43
C ILE A 1 -2.32 -16.87 12.16
N ILE A 2 -2.40 -16.21 11.01
CA ILE A 2 -2.28 -16.80 9.68
C ILE A 2 -0.94 -16.34 9.10
N ILE A 3 -0.12 -17.28 8.69
CA ILE A 3 1.17 -17.02 8.04
C ILE A 3 0.99 -17.40 6.56
N LYS A 4 1.24 -16.48 5.64
CA LYS A 4 0.98 -16.68 4.21
C LYS A 4 1.76 -17.86 3.63
N GLU A 5 2.95 -18.12 4.15
CA GLU A 5 3.85 -19.18 3.74
C GLU A 5 3.25 -20.59 3.96
N ASP A 6 2.37 -20.74 4.95
CA ASP A 6 1.70 -22.03 5.26
C ASP A 6 0.68 -22.44 4.18
N TYR A 7 0.28 -21.51 3.33
CA TYR A 7 -0.74 -21.70 2.29
C TYR A 7 -0.15 -21.76 0.88
N LEU A 8 1.02 -21.16 0.69
CA LEU A 8 1.67 -21.11 -0.61
C LEU A 8 2.30 -22.46 -0.97
N LEU A 9 2.16 -22.85 -2.23
CA LEU A 9 2.76 -24.07 -2.76
C LEU A 9 4.12 -23.76 -3.38
N ILE A 10 5.01 -24.73 -3.40
CA ILE A 10 6.35 -24.59 -4.02
C ILE A 10 6.26 -24.03 -5.45
N ARG A 11 5.28 -24.47 -6.23
CA ARG A 11 5.02 -23.92 -7.58
C ARG A 11 4.68 -22.42 -7.60
N ASP A 12 4.15 -21.87 -6.50
CA ASP A 12 3.84 -20.44 -6.41
C ASP A 12 5.13 -19.62 -6.31
N TYR A 13 6.13 -20.13 -5.59
CA TYR A 13 7.46 -19.52 -5.48
C TYR A 13 8.19 -19.54 -6.83
N PHE A 14 8.23 -20.68 -7.51
CA PHE A 14 8.81 -20.77 -8.84
C PHE A 14 8.12 -19.84 -9.84
N SER A 15 6.79 -19.82 -9.83
CA SER A 15 6.02 -18.94 -10.71
C SER A 15 6.23 -17.46 -10.36
N ALA A 16 6.32 -17.08 -9.09
CA ALA A 16 6.59 -15.70 -8.68
C ALA A 16 7.99 -15.26 -9.13
N PHE A 17 8.99 -16.10 -8.92
CA PHE A 17 10.36 -15.86 -9.35
C PHE A 17 10.45 -15.67 -10.87
N ILE A 18 9.95 -16.61 -11.67
CA ILE A 18 9.95 -16.48 -13.15
C ILE A 18 9.19 -15.24 -13.60
N SER A 19 8.02 -14.96 -12.99
CA SER A 19 7.21 -13.79 -13.33
C SER A 19 7.93 -12.48 -13.07
N SER A 20 8.76 -12.40 -12.04
CA SER A 20 9.53 -11.19 -11.72
C SER A 20 10.55 -10.83 -12.81
N PHE A 21 11.07 -11.79 -13.56
CA PHE A 21 11.94 -11.54 -14.71
C PHE A 21 11.17 -11.24 -16.00
N LEU A 22 9.90 -11.66 -16.08
CA LEU A 22 9.09 -11.43 -17.28
C LEU A 22 8.40 -10.06 -17.30
N VAL A 23 8.39 -9.33 -16.18
CA VAL A 23 7.70 -8.03 -16.07
C VAL A 23 8.18 -7.02 -17.10
N PRO A 24 9.48 -6.77 -17.30
CA PRO A 24 9.95 -5.81 -18.30
C PRO A 24 9.61 -6.22 -19.73
N LEU A 25 9.58 -7.53 -20.00
CA LEU A 25 9.23 -8.05 -21.33
C LEU A 25 7.75 -7.79 -21.70
N LYS A 26 6.91 -7.50 -20.69
CA LYS A 26 5.50 -7.15 -20.89
C LYS A 26 5.30 -5.64 -21.11
N LEU A 27 6.30 -4.83 -20.82
CA LEU A 27 6.27 -3.38 -21.09
C LEU A 27 6.47 -3.13 -22.57
N LYS A 28 5.37 -3.11 -23.32
CA LYS A 28 5.43 -2.97 -24.79
C LYS A 28 5.67 -1.53 -25.25
N LYS A 29 5.10 -0.56 -24.56
CA LYS A 29 5.21 0.85 -24.89
C LYS A 29 4.80 1.69 -23.67
N CYS A 30 5.60 2.69 -23.34
CA CYS A 30 5.21 3.68 -22.35
C CYS A 30 4.54 4.87 -23.03
N PRO A 31 3.44 5.40 -22.47
CA PRO A 31 2.85 6.62 -23.00
C PRO A 31 3.79 7.80 -22.75
N ASN A 32 3.78 8.76 -23.67
CA ASN A 32 4.48 10.02 -23.46
C ASN A 32 3.87 10.78 -22.27
N TRP A 33 4.73 11.28 -21.38
CA TRP A 33 4.30 12.15 -20.30
C TRP A 33 4.45 13.62 -20.73
N ARG A 34 3.33 14.33 -20.88
CA ARG A 34 3.29 15.74 -21.34
C ARG A 34 4.08 15.98 -22.64
N GLY A 35 4.04 15.02 -23.57
CA GLY A 35 4.76 15.10 -24.84
C GLY A 35 6.22 14.62 -24.78
N ILE A 36 6.72 14.23 -23.61
CA ILE A 36 8.08 13.74 -23.42
C ILE A 36 8.03 12.20 -23.41
N ASP A 37 8.89 11.56 -24.20
CA ASP A 37 9.08 10.11 -24.14
C ASP A 37 9.88 9.74 -22.88
N ILE A 38 9.23 9.02 -21.97
CA ILE A 38 9.82 8.53 -20.72
C ILE A 38 10.12 7.04 -20.75
N SER A 39 10.08 6.41 -21.92
CA SER A 39 10.24 4.95 -22.05
C SER A 39 11.54 4.44 -21.47
N SER A 40 12.67 5.12 -21.72
CA SER A 40 13.97 4.72 -21.17
C SER A 40 13.98 4.71 -19.65
N LEU A 41 13.43 5.75 -19.01
CA LEU A 41 13.34 5.84 -17.57
C LEU A 41 12.50 4.71 -16.97
N VAL A 42 11.36 4.41 -17.59
CA VAL A 42 10.47 3.32 -17.14
C VAL A 42 11.11 1.95 -17.33
N PHE A 43 11.84 1.75 -18.44
CA PHE A 43 12.55 0.50 -18.67
C PHE A 43 13.74 0.30 -17.72
N ASP A 44 14.46 1.34 -17.39
CA ASP A 44 15.57 1.27 -16.45
C ASP A 44 15.06 0.95 -15.02
N GLU A 45 14.02 1.62 -14.57
CA GLU A 45 13.35 1.30 -13.30
C GLU A 45 12.83 -0.15 -13.27
N ALA A 46 12.23 -0.60 -14.36
CA ALA A 46 11.74 -1.98 -14.45
C ALA A 46 12.85 -3.03 -14.45
N LYS A 47 14.05 -2.71 -14.97
CA LYS A 47 15.23 -3.59 -14.88
C LYS A 47 15.76 -3.69 -13.46
N ASP A 48 15.78 -2.59 -12.72
CA ASP A 48 16.24 -2.57 -11.33
C ASP A 48 15.33 -3.40 -10.41
N GLU A 49 14.06 -3.53 -10.79
CA GLU A 49 13.09 -4.37 -10.08
C GLU A 49 13.14 -5.87 -10.48
N LEU A 50 13.96 -6.26 -11.47
CA LEU A 50 14.05 -7.65 -11.92
C LEU A 50 14.48 -8.60 -10.80
N GLY A 51 13.64 -9.60 -10.50
CA GLY A 51 13.93 -10.58 -9.47
C GLY A 51 14.01 -9.98 -8.05
N SER A 52 13.63 -8.70 -7.87
CA SER A 52 13.68 -8.06 -6.55
C SER A 52 12.81 -8.81 -5.53
N TYR A 53 13.27 -8.81 -4.28
CA TYR A 53 12.50 -9.39 -3.18
C TYR A 53 11.11 -8.73 -3.07
N SER A 54 11.03 -7.42 -3.28
CA SER A 54 9.78 -6.66 -3.25
C SER A 54 8.77 -7.19 -4.27
N LEU A 55 9.19 -7.38 -5.52
CA LEU A 55 8.32 -7.87 -6.58
C LEU A 55 7.91 -9.32 -6.37
N VAL A 56 8.86 -10.20 -6.03
CA VAL A 56 8.58 -11.62 -5.73
C VAL A 56 7.61 -11.75 -4.56
N SER A 57 7.86 -11.03 -3.45
CA SER A 57 6.99 -11.04 -2.27
C SER A 57 5.58 -10.52 -2.58
N SER A 58 5.48 -9.50 -3.44
CA SER A 58 4.19 -8.96 -3.88
C SER A 58 3.39 -9.97 -4.71
N ILE A 59 4.04 -10.67 -5.64
CA ILE A 59 3.39 -11.74 -6.42
C ILE A 59 2.92 -12.88 -5.51
N LEU A 60 3.72 -13.26 -4.52
CA LEU A 60 3.33 -14.26 -3.53
C LEU A 60 2.16 -13.79 -2.67
N CYS A 61 2.14 -12.53 -2.27
CA CYS A 61 1.02 -11.94 -1.54
C CYS A 61 -0.28 -11.98 -2.36
N TYR A 62 -0.21 -11.64 -3.64
CA TYR A 62 -1.32 -11.78 -4.57
C TYR A 62 -1.83 -13.23 -4.66
N LYS A 63 -0.94 -14.20 -4.86
CA LYS A 63 -1.26 -15.62 -4.97
C LYS A 63 -1.83 -16.22 -3.67
N PHE A 64 -1.38 -15.73 -2.52
CA PHE A 64 -1.86 -16.18 -1.22
C PHE A 64 -3.39 -16.14 -1.11
N PHE A 65 -4.06 -15.10 -1.59
CA PHE A 65 -5.52 -14.98 -1.47
C PHE A 65 -6.28 -16.03 -2.28
N PHE A 66 -5.74 -16.47 -3.40
CA PHE A 66 -6.33 -17.59 -4.15
C PHE A 66 -6.19 -18.89 -3.37
N ARG A 67 -5.02 -19.16 -2.80
CA ARG A 67 -4.81 -20.34 -1.94
C ARG A 67 -5.69 -20.32 -0.69
N PHE A 68 -5.83 -19.13 -0.11
CA PHE A 68 -6.69 -18.91 1.06
C PHE A 68 -8.16 -19.20 0.74
N LYS A 69 -8.62 -18.81 -0.44
CA LYS A 69 -9.95 -19.14 -0.96
C LYS A 69 -10.11 -20.63 -1.22
N ASP A 70 -9.13 -21.26 -1.87
CA ASP A 70 -9.16 -22.71 -2.20
C ASP A 70 -9.31 -23.57 -0.94
N GLN A 71 -8.83 -23.11 0.21
CA GLN A 71 -8.98 -23.76 1.50
C GLN A 71 -10.30 -23.44 2.23
N GLY A 72 -11.21 -22.74 1.59
CA GLY A 72 -12.56 -22.49 2.12
C GLY A 72 -12.67 -21.34 3.11
N PHE A 73 -11.64 -20.52 3.29
CA PHE A 73 -11.72 -19.34 4.16
C PHE A 73 -12.70 -18.30 3.61
N LYS A 74 -13.38 -17.60 4.53
CA LYS A 74 -14.38 -16.59 4.21
C LYS A 74 -14.09 -15.30 4.98
N PRO A 75 -13.11 -14.49 4.57
CA PRO A 75 -12.82 -13.23 5.22
C PRO A 75 -14.02 -12.29 5.09
N GLN A 76 -14.28 -11.49 6.11
CA GLN A 76 -15.38 -10.50 6.12
C GLN A 76 -14.88 -9.08 5.82
N LEU A 77 -13.63 -8.80 6.17
CA LEU A 77 -13.01 -7.49 6.04
C LEU A 77 -11.51 -7.67 5.91
N LEU A 78 -10.89 -6.87 5.05
CA LEU A 78 -9.44 -6.67 5.03
C LEU A 78 -9.12 -5.28 5.54
N ILE A 79 -8.19 -5.19 6.49
CA ILE A 79 -7.58 -3.94 6.91
C ILE A 79 -6.08 -4.08 6.73
N ASP A 80 -5.46 -3.17 5.98
CA ASP A 80 -4.02 -3.13 5.78
C ASP A 80 -3.41 -1.82 6.32
N TRP A 81 -2.13 -1.87 6.63
CA TRP A 81 -1.30 -0.68 6.83
C TRP A 81 -0.86 -0.18 5.45
N HIS A 82 -1.60 0.80 4.93
CA HIS A 82 -1.54 1.17 3.53
C HIS A 82 -0.52 2.27 3.24
N GLU A 83 0.56 1.93 2.59
CA GLU A 83 1.59 2.88 2.11
C GLU A 83 1.59 3.02 0.59
N ASN A 84 0.66 2.36 -0.09
CA ASN A 84 0.55 2.30 -1.54
C ASN A 84 1.80 1.74 -2.22
N GLN A 85 2.51 0.84 -1.52
CA GLN A 85 3.65 0.11 -2.04
C GLN A 85 3.20 -1.03 -2.96
N THR A 86 4.14 -1.65 -3.66
CA THR A 86 3.86 -2.77 -4.56
C THR A 86 3.17 -3.93 -3.84
N ILE A 87 3.56 -4.20 -2.59
CA ILE A 87 2.94 -5.25 -1.78
C ILE A 87 1.49 -4.93 -1.41
N ASP A 88 1.17 -3.66 -1.10
CA ASP A 88 -0.19 -3.24 -0.76
C ASP A 88 -1.11 -3.35 -1.97
N ARG A 89 -0.61 -3.00 -3.17
CA ARG A 89 -1.32 -3.16 -4.44
C ARG A 89 -1.62 -4.62 -4.74
N ALA A 90 -0.65 -5.49 -4.55
CA ALA A 90 -0.79 -6.92 -4.73
C ALA A 90 -1.78 -7.55 -3.74
N LEU A 91 -1.76 -7.11 -2.48
CA LEU A 91 -2.68 -7.50 -1.42
C LEU A 91 -4.12 -7.12 -1.78
N ASN A 92 -4.35 -5.87 -2.16
CA ASN A 92 -5.68 -5.38 -2.53
C ASN A 92 -6.21 -6.08 -3.79
N LEU A 93 -5.37 -6.23 -4.82
CA LEU A 93 -5.74 -6.92 -6.06
C LEU A 93 -6.10 -8.40 -5.79
N GLY A 94 -5.26 -9.11 -5.05
CA GLY A 94 -5.48 -10.51 -4.70
C GLY A 94 -6.76 -10.71 -3.90
N MET A 95 -7.01 -9.85 -2.91
CA MET A 95 -8.24 -9.88 -2.13
C MET A 95 -9.47 -9.63 -3.00
N LYS A 96 -9.47 -8.60 -3.82
CA LYS A 96 -10.63 -8.24 -4.67
C LYS A 96 -10.95 -9.29 -5.72
N GLN A 97 -9.94 -9.93 -6.29
CA GLN A 97 -10.16 -11.00 -7.26
C GLN A 97 -10.60 -12.32 -6.62
N SER A 98 -10.07 -12.65 -5.44
CA SER A 98 -10.45 -13.87 -4.73
C SER A 98 -11.78 -13.73 -3.99
N PHE A 99 -12.07 -12.55 -3.42
CA PHE A 99 -13.22 -12.28 -2.57
C PHE A 99 -13.89 -10.94 -2.95
N PRO A 100 -14.57 -10.84 -4.10
CA PRO A 100 -15.09 -9.56 -4.63
C PRO A 100 -16.10 -8.84 -3.72
N SER A 101 -16.79 -9.58 -2.85
CA SER A 101 -17.76 -9.01 -1.89
C SER A 101 -17.12 -8.47 -0.60
N VAL A 102 -15.86 -8.79 -0.36
CA VAL A 102 -15.16 -8.37 0.87
C VAL A 102 -14.68 -6.94 0.73
N LYS A 103 -15.02 -6.11 1.72
CA LYS A 103 -14.55 -4.73 1.78
C LYS A 103 -13.09 -4.66 2.21
N THR A 104 -12.36 -3.75 1.57
CA THR A 104 -10.95 -3.49 1.89
C THR A 104 -10.78 -2.08 2.45
N LYS A 105 -10.01 -1.95 3.52
CA LYS A 105 -9.74 -0.69 4.21
C LYS A 105 -8.23 -0.50 4.39
N GLY A 106 -7.70 0.59 3.90
CA GLY A 106 -6.29 0.96 4.07
C GLY A 106 -6.13 1.98 5.18
N TYR A 107 -5.31 1.71 6.17
CA TYR A 107 -5.05 2.63 7.28
C TYR A 107 -3.68 3.29 7.11
N GLN A 108 -3.67 4.62 7.02
CA GLN A 108 -2.47 5.46 6.97
C GLN A 108 -2.29 6.15 8.32
N GLY A 109 -1.67 5.45 9.26
CA GLY A 109 -1.48 5.88 10.65
C GLY A 109 -0.29 6.80 10.88
N PHE A 110 0.13 7.57 9.86
CA PHE A 110 1.34 8.40 9.90
C PHE A 110 1.15 9.71 9.13
N VAL A 111 2.04 10.66 9.41
CA VAL A 111 2.13 11.94 8.70
C VAL A 111 3.41 11.91 7.86
N VAL A 112 3.31 12.28 6.61
CA VAL A 112 4.43 12.36 5.69
C VAL A 112 4.58 13.76 5.11
N SER A 113 5.76 14.05 4.59
CA SER A 113 6.02 15.26 3.81
C SER A 113 5.01 15.41 2.67
N GLU A 114 4.70 16.65 2.31
CA GLU A 114 3.83 16.94 1.18
C GLU A 114 4.42 16.51 -0.18
N TYR A 115 5.73 16.33 -0.23
CA TYR A 115 6.44 15.85 -1.43
C TYR A 115 6.37 14.33 -1.62
N TYR A 116 5.86 13.60 -0.65
CA TYR A 116 5.74 12.14 -0.74
C TYR A 116 4.46 11.76 -1.49
N SER A 117 4.52 11.82 -2.82
CA SER A 117 3.36 11.62 -3.69
C SER A 117 2.92 10.15 -3.83
N SER A 118 3.84 9.19 -3.59
CA SER A 118 3.55 7.75 -3.72
C SER A 118 2.38 7.28 -2.85
N LEU A 119 2.16 7.91 -1.71
CA LEU A 119 1.04 7.61 -0.80
C LEU A 119 -0.33 8.11 -1.28
N THR A 120 -0.36 8.84 -2.40
CA THR A 120 -1.61 9.38 -2.95
C THR A 120 -2.02 8.55 -4.15
N PRO A 121 -3.01 7.65 -3.99
CA PRO A 121 -3.44 6.79 -5.07
C PRO A 121 -4.03 7.57 -6.24
N THR A 122 -3.91 6.99 -7.41
CA THR A 122 -4.45 7.52 -8.65
C THR A 122 -5.81 6.89 -8.98
N LEU A 123 -6.57 7.53 -9.87
CA LEU A 123 -7.80 6.97 -10.40
C LEU A 123 -7.56 5.64 -11.14
N TYR A 124 -6.43 5.53 -11.85
CA TYR A 124 -6.03 4.31 -12.54
C TYR A 124 -5.85 3.13 -11.57
N GLU A 125 -5.18 3.35 -10.44
CA GLU A 125 -5.01 2.32 -9.40
C GLU A 125 -6.36 1.88 -8.83
N LYS A 126 -7.27 2.84 -8.61
CA LYS A 126 -8.65 2.54 -8.16
C LYS A 126 -9.39 1.67 -9.17
N GLN A 127 -9.40 2.07 -10.44
CA GLN A 127 -10.11 1.36 -11.51
C GLN A 127 -9.59 -0.07 -11.71
N ASN A 128 -8.30 -0.30 -11.45
CA ASN A 128 -7.68 -1.61 -11.57
C ASN A 128 -7.68 -2.43 -10.26
N GLY A 129 -8.35 -1.96 -9.21
CA GLY A 129 -8.48 -2.70 -7.95
C GLY A 129 -7.21 -2.79 -7.11
N LEU A 130 -6.24 -1.91 -7.38
CA LEU A 130 -4.91 -1.93 -6.74
C LEU A 130 -4.88 -1.26 -5.37
N ILE A 131 -5.96 -0.58 -4.99
CA ILE A 131 -6.05 0.16 -3.71
C ILE A 131 -7.29 -0.28 -2.90
N PRO A 132 -7.31 -0.01 -1.60
CA PRO A 132 -8.47 -0.29 -0.76
C PRO A 132 -9.75 0.43 -1.25
N ASP A 133 -10.91 -0.10 -0.88
CA ASP A 133 -12.19 0.56 -1.16
C ASP A 133 -12.33 1.87 -0.39
N GLU A 134 -11.68 1.97 0.77
CA GLU A 134 -11.68 3.16 1.61
C GLU A 134 -10.31 3.33 2.30
N ILE A 135 -9.78 4.55 2.29
CA ILE A 135 -8.53 4.91 2.94
C ILE A 135 -8.82 5.70 4.21
N PHE A 136 -8.26 5.27 5.32
CA PHE A 136 -8.36 5.95 6.60
C PHE A 136 -7.08 6.72 6.89
N VAL A 137 -7.24 8.00 7.26
CA VAL A 137 -6.14 8.89 7.61
C VAL A 137 -6.36 9.49 8.99
N ILE A 138 -5.28 9.84 9.68
CA ILE A 138 -5.31 10.27 11.10
C ILE A 138 -5.60 11.76 11.31
N SER A 139 -5.75 12.54 10.24
CA SER A 139 -6.08 13.97 10.36
C SER A 139 -6.85 14.50 9.17
N LYS A 140 -7.69 15.52 9.40
CA LYS A 140 -8.50 16.17 8.36
C LYS A 140 -7.68 16.75 7.19
N PRO A 141 -6.52 17.41 7.40
CA PRO A 141 -5.71 17.89 6.28
C PRO A 141 -5.21 16.80 5.36
N LEU A 142 -4.99 15.58 5.87
CA LEU A 142 -4.58 14.45 5.05
C LEU A 142 -5.68 13.98 4.10
N ILE A 143 -6.95 14.15 4.42
CA ILE A 143 -8.07 13.83 3.52
C ILE A 143 -7.92 14.63 2.22
N GLN A 144 -7.77 15.94 2.32
CA GLN A 144 -7.62 16.80 1.14
C GLN A 144 -6.37 16.47 0.32
N LYS A 145 -5.25 16.14 0.99
CA LYS A 145 -4.03 15.69 0.31
C LYS A 145 -4.27 14.42 -0.52
N ARG A 146 -5.01 13.43 0.01
CA ARG A 146 -5.31 12.18 -0.71
C ARG A 146 -6.27 12.38 -1.87
N LEU A 147 -7.14 13.37 -1.79
CA LEU A 147 -8.09 13.71 -2.84
C LEU A 147 -7.49 14.63 -3.94
N LYS A 148 -6.23 15.06 -3.79
CA LYS A 148 -5.58 15.99 -4.73
C LYS A 148 -5.58 15.50 -6.18
N TYR A 149 -5.33 14.20 -6.38
CA TYR A 149 -5.21 13.61 -7.73
C TYR A 149 -6.44 12.80 -8.15
N SER A 150 -7.32 12.45 -7.21
CA SER A 150 -8.58 11.78 -7.51
C SER A 150 -9.63 12.11 -6.46
N LYS A 151 -10.66 12.86 -6.86
CA LYS A 151 -11.79 13.21 -6.00
C LYS A 151 -12.72 12.03 -5.74
N ASP A 152 -12.63 10.97 -6.54
CA ASP A 152 -13.47 9.77 -6.43
C ASP A 152 -12.97 8.77 -5.37
N LEU A 153 -11.85 9.05 -4.73
CA LEU A 153 -11.36 8.21 -3.64
C LEU A 153 -12.25 8.38 -2.41
N LYS A 154 -12.55 7.27 -1.76
CA LYS A 154 -13.21 7.31 -0.46
C LYS A 154 -12.14 7.42 0.61
N VAL A 155 -12.04 8.59 1.25
CA VAL A 155 -11.07 8.88 2.31
C VAL A 155 -11.81 9.33 3.54
N SER A 156 -11.54 8.68 4.68
CA SER A 156 -12.22 8.91 5.96
C SER A 156 -11.21 9.16 7.09
N LEU A 157 -11.70 9.80 8.15
CA LEU A 157 -10.91 10.01 9.35
C LEU A 157 -10.90 8.75 10.23
N ALA A 158 -9.74 8.41 10.79
CA ALA A 158 -9.60 7.35 11.77
C ALA A 158 -8.79 7.82 12.98
N PRO A 159 -8.89 7.13 14.13
CA PRO A 159 -8.06 7.42 15.29
C PRO A 159 -6.56 7.25 14.97
N ALA A 160 -5.75 8.12 15.60
CA ALA A 160 -4.30 8.07 15.48
C ALA A 160 -3.71 7.04 16.48
N PHE A 161 -3.98 5.77 16.28
CA PHE A 161 -3.62 4.69 17.22
C PHE A 161 -2.15 4.70 17.65
N ARG A 162 -1.24 4.98 16.71
CA ARG A 162 0.20 5.07 16.99
C ARG A 162 0.57 6.16 18.00
N TYR A 163 -0.27 7.18 18.12
CA TYR A 163 -0.02 8.36 18.96
C TYR A 163 -0.90 8.40 20.22
N THR A 164 -1.62 7.32 20.53
CA THR A 164 -2.57 7.27 21.66
C THR A 164 -1.91 7.60 22.98
N SER A 165 -0.70 7.12 23.24
CA SER A 165 0.05 7.44 24.46
C SER A 165 0.42 8.92 24.54
N ALA A 166 0.81 9.53 23.43
CA ALA A 166 1.14 10.95 23.39
C ALA A 166 -0.10 11.84 23.56
N ILE A 167 -1.24 11.45 22.97
CA ILE A 167 -2.52 12.16 23.08
C ILE A 167 -3.05 12.10 24.52
N ASN A 168 -2.91 10.95 25.18
CA ASN A 168 -3.39 10.73 26.54
C ASN A 168 -2.39 11.17 27.61
N TYR A 169 -1.23 11.71 27.21
CA TYR A 169 -0.24 12.19 28.14
C TYR A 169 -0.78 13.40 28.93
N LYS A 170 -1.10 13.18 30.20
CA LYS A 170 -1.43 14.26 31.15
C LYS A 170 -0.11 14.93 31.52
N LYS A 171 0.03 16.21 31.15
CA LYS A 171 1.14 17.05 31.59
C LYS A 171 1.27 16.98 33.10
N GLN A 172 2.28 16.29 33.62
CA GLN A 172 2.62 16.42 35.05
C GLN A 172 3.02 17.87 35.27
N LYS A 173 2.46 18.50 36.36
CA LYS A 173 2.93 19.80 36.81
C LYS A 173 4.41 19.63 37.19
N THR A 174 5.29 20.01 36.26
CA THR A 174 6.71 20.15 36.60
C THR A 174 6.88 21.46 37.30
N ASP A 175 7.48 21.44 38.49
CA ASP A 175 7.99 22.63 39.16
C ASP A 175 8.70 23.52 38.13
N ASN A 176 8.66 24.84 38.31
CA ASN A 176 9.08 25.92 37.44
C ASN A 176 10.41 25.77 36.63
N LYS A 177 10.82 24.58 36.27
CA LYS A 177 11.99 24.31 35.45
C LYS A 177 11.63 24.55 33.97
N LYS A 178 12.34 25.47 33.33
CA LYS A 178 12.29 25.64 31.89
C LYS A 178 12.90 24.39 31.25
N ILE A 179 12.09 23.62 30.53
CA ILE A 179 12.55 22.46 29.75
C ILE A 179 12.60 22.91 28.28
N VAL A 180 13.78 22.81 27.67
CA VAL A 180 13.97 23.01 26.24
C VAL A 180 14.06 21.63 25.58
N LEU A 181 13.10 21.33 24.72
CA LEU A 181 13.14 20.12 23.89
C LEU A 181 13.81 20.50 22.54
N VAL A 182 14.94 19.89 22.25
CA VAL A 182 15.57 19.98 20.93
C VAL A 182 15.28 18.67 20.19
N ALA A 183 14.44 18.74 19.15
CA ALA A 183 14.25 17.64 18.22
C ALA A 183 15.23 17.81 17.05
N LEU A 184 16.21 16.93 16.96
CA LEU A 184 17.08 16.84 15.77
C LEU A 184 16.38 16.06 14.67
N PRO A 185 16.55 16.45 13.39
CA PRO A 185 15.95 15.75 12.24
C PRO A 185 16.56 14.36 12.02
#